data_c1abedbd540e79ab31e293f150a58f76
#
_entry.id   c1abedbd540e79ab31e293f150a58f76
#
_cell.length_a   1.000
_cell.length_b   1.000
_cell.length_c   1.000
_cell.angle_alpha   90.00
_cell.angle_beta   90.00
_cell.angle_gamma   90.00
#
_symmetry.space_group_name_H-M   'P 1'
#
loop_
_entity.id
_entity.type
_entity.pdbx_description
1 polymer ?
#
loop_
_entity_poly.entity_id
_entity_poly.type
_entity_poly.pdbx_seq_one_letter_code
_entity_poly.pdbx_strand_id
1 'polypeptide(L)'
;MLYDDIFYNLLKNLKQEGRYRVFNNITRKNNEFPNAIYDKNGVKSNVVVWCSNDYLGMGQNSKVVEEFIKTVNLVGVGSGGTRNISGTSNYHVELEKEISQFHNKESSLIFTSGY
;
A
#
# COMPACT_ATOMS: atom_id res chain seq x y z
N MET A 1 -20.27 -28.82 -10.92
CA MET A 1 -20.83 -28.84 -9.55
C MET A 1 -21.56 -27.54 -9.29
N LEU A 2 -22.54 -27.52 -8.39
CA LEU A 2 -23.44 -26.35 -8.18
C LEU A 2 -22.68 -25.03 -7.94
N TYR A 3 -21.59 -25.07 -7.17
CA TYR A 3 -20.80 -23.87 -6.86
C TYR A 3 -20.00 -23.35 -8.08
N ASP A 4 -19.46 -24.24 -8.89
CA ASP A 4 -18.69 -23.85 -10.10
C ASP A 4 -19.58 -23.10 -11.09
N ASP A 5 -20.84 -23.58 -11.25
CA ASP A 5 -21.82 -22.94 -12.15
C ASP A 5 -22.24 -21.55 -11.62
N ILE A 6 -22.41 -21.42 -10.30
CA ILE A 6 -22.73 -20.13 -9.66
C ILE A 6 -21.60 -19.13 -9.89
N PHE A 7 -20.36 -19.51 -9.58
CA PHE A 7 -19.21 -18.62 -9.75
C PHE A 7 -18.94 -18.30 -11.20
N TYR A 8 -19.10 -19.26 -12.11
CA TYR A 8 -18.96 -19.03 -13.55
C TYR A 8 -19.95 -17.97 -14.04
N ASN A 9 -21.23 -18.09 -13.66
CA ASN A 9 -22.26 -17.13 -14.05
C ASN A 9 -22.02 -15.73 -13.46
N LEU A 10 -21.59 -15.63 -12.19
CA LEU A 10 -21.23 -14.36 -11.57
C LEU A 10 -20.06 -13.68 -12.31
N LEU A 11 -18.99 -14.42 -12.62
CA LEU A 11 -17.85 -13.90 -13.35
C LEU A 11 -18.22 -13.49 -14.78
N LYS A 12 -19.08 -14.26 -15.44
CA LYS A 12 -19.60 -13.95 -16.78
C LYS A 12 -20.37 -12.63 -16.76
N ASN A 13 -21.26 -12.44 -15.80
CA ASN A 13 -22.04 -11.20 -15.65
C ASN A 13 -21.12 -10.00 -15.39
N LEU A 14 -20.14 -10.12 -14.47
CA LEU A 14 -19.16 -9.06 -14.20
C LEU A 14 -18.38 -8.64 -15.45
N LYS A 15 -18.01 -9.62 -16.31
CA LYS A 15 -17.33 -9.34 -17.57
C LYS A 15 -18.24 -8.64 -18.58
N GLN A 16 -19.51 -9.09 -18.71
CA GLN A 16 -20.47 -8.48 -19.60
C GLN A 16 -20.82 -7.03 -19.21
N GLU A 17 -20.87 -6.75 -17.91
CA GLU A 17 -21.12 -5.42 -17.36
C GLU A 17 -19.89 -4.49 -17.36
N GLY A 18 -18.73 -4.98 -17.81
CA GLY A 18 -17.48 -4.21 -17.79
C GLY A 18 -16.92 -3.94 -16.37
N ARG A 19 -17.43 -4.62 -15.36
CA ARG A 19 -17.01 -4.47 -13.95
C ARG A 19 -15.93 -5.44 -13.50
N TYR A 20 -15.57 -6.40 -14.34
CA TYR A 20 -14.50 -7.36 -14.03
C TYR A 20 -13.15 -6.64 -14.04
N ARG A 21 -12.49 -6.61 -12.88
CA ARG A 21 -11.18 -5.97 -12.71
C ARG A 21 -10.09 -7.02 -12.69
N VAL A 22 -8.99 -6.74 -13.37
CA VAL A 22 -7.74 -7.51 -13.32
C VAL A 22 -6.70 -6.73 -12.54
N PHE A 23 -5.88 -7.45 -11.79
CA PHE A 23 -4.71 -6.85 -11.14
C PHE A 23 -3.61 -6.62 -12.17
N ASN A 24 -3.16 -5.38 -12.26
CA ASN A 24 -2.08 -5.01 -13.17
C ASN A 24 -0.73 -5.25 -12.50
N ASN A 25 0.16 -5.97 -13.18
CA ASN A 25 1.53 -6.15 -12.72
C ASN A 25 2.36 -4.92 -13.11
N ILE A 26 2.62 -4.04 -12.14
CA ILE A 26 3.33 -2.77 -12.37
C ILE A 26 4.58 -2.74 -11.50
N THR A 27 5.73 -2.51 -12.13
CA THR A 27 7.01 -2.27 -11.47
C THR A 27 7.31 -0.79 -11.48
N ARG A 28 7.34 -0.17 -10.30
CA ARG A 28 7.81 1.20 -10.11
C ARG A 28 9.32 1.20 -9.95
N LYS A 29 9.94 2.25 -10.41
CA LYS A 29 11.37 2.48 -10.18
C LYS A 29 11.55 3.75 -9.33
N ASN A 30 12.48 3.67 -8.41
CA ASN A 30 12.82 4.83 -7.60
C ASN A 30 13.34 5.98 -8.50
N ASN A 31 12.95 7.19 -8.22
CA ASN A 31 13.26 8.42 -8.98
C ASN A 31 12.72 8.48 -10.43
N GLU A 32 11.89 7.54 -10.86
CA GLU A 32 11.24 7.56 -12.19
C GLU A 32 9.73 7.79 -12.12
N PHE A 33 9.15 7.91 -10.93
CA PHE A 33 7.71 8.15 -10.76
C PHE A 33 7.29 9.47 -11.44
N PRO A 34 6.18 9.51 -12.18
CA PRO A 34 5.10 8.52 -12.28
C PRO A 34 5.30 7.40 -13.33
N ASN A 35 6.48 7.33 -13.96
CA ASN A 35 6.79 6.30 -14.93
C ASN A 35 6.94 4.92 -14.26
N ALA A 36 6.46 3.88 -14.93
CA ALA A 36 6.52 2.52 -14.45
C ALA A 36 6.57 1.53 -15.63
N ILE A 37 6.88 0.28 -15.34
CA ILE A 37 6.83 -0.81 -16.30
C ILE A 37 5.58 -1.63 -16.01
N TYR A 38 4.71 -1.77 -17.00
CA TYR A 38 3.59 -2.69 -17.00
C TYR A 38 3.99 -4.00 -17.65
N ASP A 39 3.78 -5.10 -16.96
CA ASP A 39 4.00 -6.46 -17.48
C ASP A 39 2.66 -7.16 -17.69
N LYS A 40 2.37 -7.48 -18.94
CA LYS A 40 1.20 -8.27 -19.31
C LYS A 40 1.66 -9.58 -19.91
N ASN A 41 1.61 -10.66 -19.13
CA ASN A 41 1.98 -12.00 -19.57
C ASN A 41 3.41 -12.09 -20.14
N GLY A 42 4.36 -11.39 -19.53
CA GLY A 42 5.77 -11.36 -19.96
C GLY A 42 6.09 -10.29 -21.01
N VAL A 43 5.09 -9.59 -21.55
CA VAL A 43 5.29 -8.45 -22.45
C VAL A 43 5.34 -7.17 -21.64
N LYS A 44 6.50 -6.50 -21.61
CA LYS A 44 6.76 -5.29 -20.85
C LYS A 44 6.56 -4.04 -21.70
N SER A 45 5.90 -3.03 -21.14
CA SER A 45 5.71 -1.72 -21.75
C SER A 45 5.87 -0.60 -20.71
N ASN A 46 6.34 0.56 -21.17
CA ASN A 46 6.39 1.75 -20.32
C ASN A 46 5.00 2.36 -20.19
N VAL A 47 4.64 2.74 -18.97
CA VAL A 47 3.35 3.37 -18.67
C VAL A 47 3.54 4.53 -17.71
N VAL A 48 2.58 5.43 -17.67
CA VAL A 48 2.50 6.52 -16.69
C VAL A 48 1.37 6.20 -15.71
N VAL A 49 1.68 6.17 -14.42
CA VAL A 49 0.71 5.84 -13.36
C VAL A 49 0.01 7.11 -12.91
N TRP A 50 -1.28 7.26 -13.27
CA TRP A 50 -2.12 8.39 -12.90
C TRP A 50 -2.94 8.17 -11.63
N CYS A 51 -3.07 6.92 -11.17
CA CYS A 51 -3.93 6.50 -10.06
C CYS A 51 -3.14 6.07 -8.82
N SER A 52 -2.13 6.84 -8.44
CA SER A 52 -1.35 6.58 -7.23
C SER A 52 -1.97 7.29 -6.01
N ASN A 53 -1.91 6.66 -4.84
CA ASN A 53 -2.21 7.30 -3.56
C ASN A 53 -0.99 8.05 -2.98
N ASP A 54 0.18 7.90 -3.57
CA ASP A 54 1.39 8.63 -3.21
C ASP A 54 1.42 10.01 -3.91
N TYR A 55 0.46 10.87 -3.56
CA TYR A 55 0.24 12.17 -4.18
C TYR A 55 1.44 13.12 -4.08
N LEU A 56 2.19 13.03 -3.00
CA LEU A 56 3.34 13.89 -2.72
C LEU A 56 4.67 13.24 -3.09
N GLY A 57 4.67 11.99 -3.57
CA GLY A 57 5.87 11.25 -3.90
C GLY A 57 6.74 10.90 -2.68
N MET A 58 6.15 10.87 -1.47
CA MET A 58 6.89 10.62 -0.24
C MET A 58 7.51 9.24 -0.19
N GLY A 59 6.91 8.26 -0.86
CA GLY A 59 7.49 6.91 -0.98
C GLY A 59 8.84 6.86 -1.72
N GLN A 60 9.23 7.94 -2.41
CA GLN A 60 10.51 8.09 -3.12
C GLN A 60 11.36 9.26 -2.59
N ASN A 61 10.91 9.95 -1.56
CA ASN A 61 11.68 11.03 -0.96
C ASN A 61 12.93 10.46 -0.29
N SER A 62 14.12 10.96 -0.66
CA SER A 62 15.38 10.40 -0.18
C SER A 62 15.49 10.39 1.33
N LYS A 63 15.06 11.47 2.00
CA LYS A 63 15.09 11.54 3.48
C LYS A 63 14.20 10.50 4.14
N VAL A 64 13.00 10.26 3.56
CA VAL A 64 12.07 9.23 4.07
C VAL A 64 12.65 7.84 3.86
N VAL A 65 13.22 7.58 2.67
CA VAL A 65 13.83 6.28 2.33
C VAL A 65 15.06 6.01 3.20
N GLU A 66 15.93 6.99 3.40
CA GLU A 66 17.12 6.88 4.24
C GLU A 66 16.76 6.57 5.70
N GLU A 67 15.80 7.30 6.27
CA GLU A 67 15.36 7.05 7.64
C GLU A 67 14.65 5.70 7.80
N PHE A 68 13.89 5.27 6.77
CA PHE A 68 13.31 3.93 6.73
C PHE A 68 14.40 2.83 6.76
N ILE A 69 15.41 2.94 5.91
CA ILE A 69 16.53 1.98 5.86
C ILE A 69 17.27 1.94 7.21
N LYS A 70 17.56 3.10 7.79
CA LYS A 70 18.21 3.20 9.09
C LYS A 70 17.38 2.53 10.18
N THR A 71 16.06 2.79 10.21
CA THR A 71 15.16 2.18 11.18
C THR A 71 15.08 0.66 11.02
N VAL A 72 14.98 0.17 9.78
CA VAL A 72 14.98 -1.28 9.50
C VAL A 72 16.27 -1.96 9.97
N ASN A 73 17.41 -1.33 9.76
CA ASN A 73 18.69 -1.86 10.24
C ASN A 73 18.78 -1.88 11.78
N LEU A 74 18.06 -0.99 12.46
CA LEU A 74 18.08 -0.91 13.91
C LEU A 74 17.13 -1.90 14.59
N VAL A 75 15.91 -2.05 14.06
CA VAL A 75 14.82 -2.79 14.73
C VAL A 75 14.23 -3.93 13.90
N GLY A 76 14.65 -4.12 12.66
CA GLY A 76 14.09 -5.11 11.75
C GLY A 76 12.79 -4.66 11.08
N VAL A 77 12.06 -5.60 10.48
CA VAL A 77 10.79 -5.36 9.79
C VAL A 77 9.63 -6.00 10.52
N GLY A 78 8.49 -5.29 10.53
CA GLY A 78 7.24 -5.76 11.11
C GLY A 78 7.15 -5.56 12.62
N SER A 79 5.93 -5.61 13.13
CA SER A 79 5.64 -5.35 14.54
C SER A 79 5.64 -6.60 15.42
N GLY A 80 5.76 -7.78 14.84
CA GLY A 80 5.82 -9.06 15.55
C GLY A 80 4.53 -9.52 16.24
N GLY A 81 3.45 -8.75 16.14
CA GLY A 81 2.18 -9.09 16.77
C GLY A 81 1.09 -8.06 16.56
N THR A 82 -0.07 -8.32 17.14
CA THR A 82 -1.19 -7.35 17.17
C THR A 82 -0.89 -6.25 18.19
N ARG A 83 -1.43 -5.05 17.95
CA ARG A 83 -1.16 -3.87 18.77
C ARG A 83 -1.48 -4.02 20.26
N ASN A 84 -2.53 -4.72 20.58
CA ASN A 84 -3.01 -4.95 21.94
C ASN A 84 -2.26 -6.07 22.72
N ILE A 85 -1.34 -6.77 22.08
CA ILE A 85 -0.54 -7.82 22.74
C ILE A 85 0.93 -7.40 22.78
N SER A 86 1.64 -7.45 21.63
CA SER A 86 3.07 -7.16 21.56
C SER A 86 3.47 -6.33 20.34
N GLY A 87 2.53 -5.96 19.48
CA GLY A 87 2.78 -5.28 18.21
C GLY A 87 2.80 -3.76 18.28
N THR A 88 2.63 -3.14 19.46
CA THR A 88 2.81 -1.70 19.64
C THR A 88 4.29 -1.40 19.90
N SER A 89 4.98 -0.82 18.94
CA SER A 89 6.35 -0.34 19.08
C SER A 89 6.38 1.13 19.53
N ASN A 90 7.56 1.60 19.97
CA ASN A 90 7.78 3.01 20.24
C ASN A 90 7.46 3.91 19.04
N TYR A 91 7.73 3.46 17.81
CA TYR A 91 7.40 4.23 16.60
C TYR A 91 5.90 4.46 16.41
N HIS A 92 5.06 3.48 16.77
CA HIS A 92 3.62 3.69 16.80
C HIS A 92 3.22 4.78 17.79
N VAL A 93 3.77 4.72 19.01
CA VAL A 93 3.45 5.65 20.09
C VAL A 93 3.92 7.08 19.75
N GLU A 94 5.13 7.21 19.23
CA GLU A 94 5.68 8.50 18.80
C GLU A 94 4.87 9.11 17.65
N LEU A 95 4.54 8.31 16.62
CA LEU A 95 3.75 8.79 15.50
C LEU A 95 2.33 9.20 15.93
N GLU A 96 1.67 8.44 16.81
CA GLU A 96 0.37 8.80 17.38
C GLU A 96 0.44 10.13 18.14
N LYS A 97 1.49 10.34 18.92
CA LYS A 97 1.73 11.60 19.61
C LYS A 97 1.92 12.77 18.63
N GLU A 98 2.77 12.62 17.63
CA GLU A 98 3.02 13.63 16.61
C GLU A 98 1.74 14.00 15.83
N ILE A 99 0.94 13.00 15.44
CA ILE A 99 -0.32 13.22 14.73
C ILE A 99 -1.32 13.98 15.61
N SER A 100 -1.45 13.60 16.88
CA SER A 100 -2.36 14.26 17.81
C SER A 100 -1.98 15.74 18.02
N GLN A 101 -0.70 16.03 18.18
CA GLN A 101 -0.18 17.39 18.29
C GLN A 101 -0.41 18.20 17.01
N PHE A 102 -0.08 17.63 15.85
CA PHE A 102 -0.27 18.29 14.55
C PHE A 102 -1.73 18.69 14.31
N HIS A 103 -2.67 17.82 14.67
CA HIS A 103 -4.09 18.08 14.52
C HIS A 103 -4.74 18.80 15.73
N ASN A 104 -3.95 19.17 16.74
CA ASN A 104 -4.44 19.76 18.00
C ASN A 104 -5.60 18.94 18.61
N LYS A 105 -5.36 17.63 18.75
CA LYS A 105 -6.29 16.67 19.35
C LYS A 105 -5.69 16.07 20.62
N GLU A 106 -6.55 15.58 21.50
CA GLU A 106 -6.16 14.96 22.76
C GLU A 106 -5.34 13.68 22.54
N SER A 107 -5.71 12.88 21.56
CA SER A 107 -5.03 11.63 21.20
C SER A 107 -5.27 11.26 19.74
N SER A 108 -4.48 10.33 19.24
CA SER A 108 -4.67 9.70 17.93
C SER A 108 -4.42 8.19 18.00
N LEU A 109 -4.93 7.45 17.02
CA LEU A 109 -4.73 6.02 16.89
C LEU A 109 -4.46 5.67 15.43
N ILE A 110 -3.40 4.89 15.19
CA ILE A 110 -3.02 4.44 13.86
C ILE A 110 -3.72 3.12 13.54
N PHE A 111 -4.29 3.04 12.34
CA PHE A 111 -4.83 1.83 11.74
C PHE A 111 -4.01 1.42 10.52
N THR A 112 -4.07 0.13 10.16
CA THR A 112 -3.32 -0.42 9.01
C THR A 112 -3.82 0.05 7.66
N SER A 113 -5.04 0.56 7.57
CA SER A 113 -5.64 1.10 6.35
C SER A 113 -6.73 2.11 6.67
N GLY A 114 -7.10 2.91 5.69
CA GLY A 114 -8.27 3.80 5.75
C GLY A 114 -9.60 3.11 5.46
N TYR A 115 -9.61 1.79 5.38
CA TYR A 115 -10.79 0.97 5.08
C TYR A 115 -11.55 0.63 6.34
#